data_1d083684018078ea29fe319ac7a7eeaf
#
_entry.id   1d083684018078ea29fe319ac7a7eeaf
#
_cell.length_a   1.000
_cell.length_b   1.000
_cell.length_c   1.000
_cell.angle_alpha   90.00
_cell.angle_beta   90.00
_cell.angle_gamma   90.00
#
_symmetry.space_group_name_H-M   'P 1'
#
loop_
_entity.id
_entity.type
_entity.pdbx_description
1 polymer ?
#
loop_
_entity_poly.entity_id
_entity_poly.type
_entity_poly.pdbx_seq_one_letter_code
_entity_poly.pdbx_strand_id
1 'polypeptide(L)'
;MADDQERAFLDWFTSNGGWIDSRLSLQKIPGMGRGLVALSAISENDRLFSIPRSMLMNLGTSGLQAACEAAEQEKAPREGLAWKDVLEHGWCGLILMLMWEHWRASTQGETTGMTWGPYFGI
;
A
#
# COMPACT_ATOMS: atom_id res chain seq x y z
N MET A 1 12.77 -20.50 3.68
CA MET A 1 13.44 -19.33 3.08
C MET A 1 12.33 -18.41 2.55
N ALA A 2 12.37 -17.14 2.89
CA ALA A 2 11.47 -16.17 2.27
C ALA A 2 11.72 -16.15 0.76
N ASP A 3 10.65 -16.14 -0.04
CA ASP A 3 10.79 -15.96 -1.48
C ASP A 3 11.24 -14.52 -1.80
N ASP A 4 11.62 -14.26 -3.05
CA ASP A 4 12.15 -12.93 -3.42
C ASP A 4 11.09 -11.83 -3.27
N GLN A 5 9.81 -12.16 -3.41
CA GLN A 5 8.70 -11.22 -3.21
C GLN A 5 8.53 -10.85 -1.73
N GLU A 6 8.60 -11.86 -0.84
CA GLU A 6 8.53 -11.65 0.61
C GLU A 6 9.69 -10.78 1.11
N ARG A 7 10.89 -11.02 0.57
CA ARG A 7 12.08 -10.22 0.90
C ARG A 7 11.93 -8.78 0.41
N ALA A 8 11.51 -8.59 -0.84
CA ALA A 8 11.28 -7.26 -1.40
C ALA A 8 10.22 -6.49 -0.61
N PHE A 9 9.15 -7.16 -0.17
CA PHE A 9 8.13 -6.56 0.68
C PHE A 9 8.69 -6.13 2.05
N LEU A 10 9.45 -6.98 2.72
CA LEU A 10 10.02 -6.68 4.04
C LEU A 10 11.05 -5.55 3.96
N ASP A 11 11.88 -5.54 2.92
CA ASP A 11 12.86 -4.48 2.68
C ASP A 11 12.16 -3.14 2.42
N TRP A 12 11.13 -3.14 1.58
CA TRP A 12 10.30 -1.97 1.34
C TRP A 12 9.60 -1.49 2.63
N PHE A 13 9.03 -2.41 3.40
CA PHE A 13 8.34 -2.10 4.65
C PHE A 13 9.27 -1.42 5.66
N THR A 14 10.46 -2.00 5.90
CA THR A 14 11.43 -1.45 6.86
C THR A 14 12.08 -0.16 6.36
N SER A 15 12.37 -0.04 5.07
CA SER A 15 12.93 1.17 4.47
C SER A 15 11.99 2.38 4.54
N ASN A 16 10.70 2.15 4.61
CA ASN A 16 9.69 3.20 4.80
C ASN A 16 9.28 3.42 6.27
N GLY A 17 10.07 2.93 7.22
CA GLY A 17 9.87 3.16 8.65
C GLY A 17 8.97 2.15 9.35
N GLY A 18 8.57 1.08 8.66
CA GLY A 18 7.91 -0.05 9.27
C GLY A 18 8.85 -0.83 10.20
N TRP A 19 8.29 -1.42 11.23
CA TRP A 19 9.02 -2.28 12.15
C TRP A 19 8.22 -3.56 12.40
N ILE A 20 8.92 -4.68 12.42
CA ILE A 20 8.38 -6.00 12.73
C ILE A 20 9.29 -6.70 13.73
N ASP A 21 8.70 -7.38 14.71
CA ASP A 21 9.44 -8.17 15.71
C ASP A 21 10.18 -9.33 15.03
N SER A 22 11.44 -9.51 15.39
CA SER A 22 12.30 -10.58 14.83
C SER A 22 11.82 -12.01 15.15
N ARG A 23 10.91 -12.14 16.10
CA ARG A 23 10.23 -13.42 16.42
C ARG A 23 9.09 -13.75 15.44
N LEU A 24 8.76 -12.85 14.53
CA LEU A 24 7.77 -13.06 13.48
C LEU A 24 8.45 -13.35 12.15
N SER A 25 7.88 -14.25 11.39
CA SER A 25 8.31 -14.57 10.03
C SER A 25 7.12 -14.53 9.08
N LEU A 26 7.28 -13.81 7.97
CA LEU A 26 6.33 -13.88 6.86
C LEU A 26 6.60 -15.18 6.10
N GLN A 27 5.59 -16.02 5.96
CA GLN A 27 5.72 -17.35 5.34
C GLN A 27 4.48 -17.70 4.53
N LYS A 28 4.70 -18.50 3.51
CA LYS A 28 3.61 -19.14 2.75
C LYS A 28 3.14 -20.39 3.51
N ILE A 29 1.89 -20.36 3.94
CA ILE A 29 1.26 -21.43 4.70
C ILE A 29 0.44 -22.29 3.73
N PRO A 30 0.71 -23.61 3.65
CA PRO A 30 -0.03 -24.50 2.76
C PRO A 30 -1.55 -24.41 2.96
N GLY A 31 -2.29 -24.16 1.89
CA GLY A 31 -3.75 -24.04 1.91
C GLY A 31 -4.31 -22.75 2.52
N MET A 32 -3.46 -21.86 3.06
CA MET A 32 -3.91 -20.62 3.72
C MET A 32 -3.34 -19.34 3.06
N GLY A 33 -2.39 -19.46 2.15
CA GLY A 33 -1.70 -18.33 1.55
C GLY A 33 -0.55 -17.82 2.42
N ARG A 34 -0.21 -16.53 2.33
CA ARG A 34 0.84 -15.91 3.14
C ARG A 34 0.30 -15.46 4.50
N GLY A 35 1.13 -15.59 5.52
CA GLY A 35 0.80 -15.17 6.88
C GLY A 35 2.05 -14.96 7.73
N LEU A 36 1.86 -14.30 8.87
CA LEU A 36 2.90 -14.15 9.89
C LEU A 36 2.88 -15.35 10.85
N VAL A 37 4.03 -15.92 11.06
CA VAL A 37 4.24 -17.08 11.95
C VAL A 37 5.17 -16.68 13.09
N ALA A 38 4.81 -17.01 14.33
CA ALA A 38 5.68 -16.84 15.49
C ALA A 38 6.77 -17.92 15.49
N LEU A 39 8.02 -17.49 15.51
CA LEU A 39 9.20 -18.38 15.58
C LEU A 39 9.56 -18.75 17.02
N SER A 40 9.11 -17.97 18.00
CA SER A 40 9.31 -18.19 19.42
C SER A 40 8.16 -17.62 20.24
N ALA A 41 8.15 -17.87 21.55
CA ALA A 41 7.10 -17.38 22.43
C ALA A 41 7.00 -15.85 22.42
N ILE A 42 5.76 -15.36 22.36
CA ILE A 42 5.39 -13.95 22.42
C ILE A 42 4.53 -13.78 23.67
N SER A 43 4.86 -12.79 24.48
CA SER A 43 4.12 -12.49 25.70
C SER A 43 2.97 -11.52 25.44
N GLU A 44 2.00 -11.51 26.33
CA GLU A 44 0.93 -10.52 26.32
C GLU A 44 1.51 -9.10 26.36
N ASN A 45 0.95 -8.20 25.56
CA ASN A 45 1.38 -6.80 25.37
C ASN A 45 2.72 -6.61 24.65
N ASP A 46 3.37 -7.66 24.15
CA ASP A 46 4.51 -7.48 23.25
C ASP A 46 4.08 -6.78 21.97
N ARG A 47 4.90 -5.79 21.53
CA ARG A 47 4.69 -5.15 20.23
C ARG A 47 5.12 -6.12 19.12
N LEU A 48 4.23 -6.41 18.19
CA LEU A 48 4.49 -7.32 17.07
C LEU A 48 5.00 -6.60 15.83
N PHE A 49 4.39 -5.47 15.49
CA PHE A 49 4.78 -4.62 14.36
C PHE A 49 4.34 -3.19 14.58
N SER A 50 4.91 -2.29 13.81
CA SER A 50 4.54 -0.88 13.76
C SER A 50 4.50 -0.41 12.32
N ILE A 51 3.39 0.22 11.93
CA ILE A 51 3.17 0.71 10.57
C ILE A 51 3.06 2.24 10.63
N PRO A 52 3.97 2.99 9.98
CA PRO A 52 3.81 4.44 9.87
C PRO A 52 2.53 4.80 9.13
N ARG A 53 1.88 5.88 9.53
CA ARG A 53 0.64 6.34 8.87
C ARG A 53 0.82 6.64 7.38
N SER A 54 2.02 7.08 6.98
CA SER A 54 2.37 7.32 5.57
C SER A 54 2.34 6.06 4.70
N MET A 55 2.44 4.88 5.30
CA MET A 55 2.36 3.59 4.59
C MET A 55 0.94 3.04 4.50
N LEU A 56 -0.03 3.62 5.19
CA LEU A 56 -1.43 3.21 5.08
C LEU A 56 -2.02 3.76 3.79
N MET A 57 -2.57 2.88 2.96
CA MET A 57 -3.24 3.28 1.71
C MET A 57 -4.57 3.95 2.01
N ASN A 58 -4.65 5.24 1.72
CA ASN A 58 -5.88 6.03 1.77
C ASN A 58 -5.74 7.23 0.83
N LEU A 59 -6.81 7.97 0.62
CA LEU A 59 -6.80 9.13 -0.28
C LEU A 59 -5.80 10.21 0.13
N GLY A 60 -5.55 10.37 1.44
CA GLY A 60 -4.60 11.37 1.96
C GLY A 60 -3.13 10.97 1.78
N THR A 61 -2.81 9.69 1.63
CA THR A 61 -1.45 9.17 1.41
C THR A 61 -1.18 8.86 -0.06
N SER A 62 -2.23 8.69 -0.88
CA SER A 62 -2.14 8.44 -2.31
C SER A 62 -1.94 9.73 -3.11
N GLY A 63 -1.23 9.65 -4.23
CA GLY A 63 -1.12 10.73 -5.20
C GLY A 63 -2.34 10.91 -6.11
N LEU A 64 -3.41 10.13 -5.94
CA LEU A 64 -4.59 10.18 -6.83
C LEU A 64 -5.26 11.55 -6.86
N GLN A 65 -5.47 12.18 -5.69
CA GLN A 65 -6.10 13.51 -5.65
C GLN A 65 -5.29 14.55 -6.42
N ALA A 66 -3.98 14.58 -6.22
CA ALA A 66 -3.09 15.50 -6.94
C ALA A 66 -3.11 15.23 -8.45
N ALA A 67 -3.18 13.96 -8.87
CA ALA A 67 -3.30 13.60 -10.28
C ALA A 67 -4.63 14.06 -10.89
N CYS A 68 -5.74 13.94 -10.14
CA CYS A 68 -7.04 14.45 -10.57
C CYS A 68 -7.05 15.98 -10.70
N GLU A 69 -6.46 16.69 -9.72
CA GLU A 69 -6.35 18.16 -9.77
C GLU A 69 -5.53 18.63 -10.98
N ALA A 70 -4.40 17.97 -11.27
CA ALA A 70 -3.60 18.28 -12.43
C ALA A 70 -4.36 18.05 -13.74
N ALA A 71 -5.11 16.96 -13.84
CA ALA A 71 -5.93 16.65 -15.02
C ALA A 71 -7.06 17.67 -15.25
N GLU A 72 -7.67 18.19 -14.18
CA GLU A 72 -8.68 19.26 -14.28
C GLU A 72 -8.12 20.58 -14.76
N GLN A 73 -6.86 20.88 -14.43
CA GLN A 73 -6.19 22.10 -14.92
C GLN A 73 -5.90 22.02 -16.44
N GLU A 74 -5.67 20.84 -16.98
CA GLU A 74 -5.40 20.63 -18.40
C GLU A 74 -6.68 20.56 -19.26
N LYS A 75 -7.75 20.03 -18.70
CA LYS A 75 -9.02 19.84 -19.42
C LYS A 75 -10.17 20.29 -18.53
N ALA A 76 -11.01 21.17 -19.04
CA ALA A 76 -12.24 21.58 -18.36
C ALA A 76 -13.06 20.33 -17.95
N PRO A 77 -13.59 20.26 -16.72
CA PRO A 77 -14.39 19.14 -16.27
C PRO A 77 -15.60 18.94 -17.18
N ARG A 78 -15.92 17.67 -17.47
CA ARG A 78 -17.16 17.36 -18.16
C ARG A 78 -18.34 17.77 -17.28
N GLU A 79 -19.31 18.46 -17.87
CA GLU A 79 -20.53 18.87 -17.16
C GLU A 79 -21.11 17.68 -16.38
N GLY A 80 -21.28 17.87 -15.07
CA GLY A 80 -22.03 16.94 -14.20
C GLY A 80 -21.22 15.95 -13.38
N LEU A 81 -19.88 15.86 -13.49
CA LEU A 81 -19.04 14.96 -12.70
C LEU A 81 -17.79 15.67 -12.18
N ALA A 82 -17.85 16.14 -10.93
CA ALA A 82 -16.64 16.54 -10.21
C ALA A 82 -15.96 15.28 -9.65
N TRP A 83 -14.64 15.13 -9.89
CA TRP A 83 -13.88 13.99 -9.37
C TRP A 83 -13.97 13.87 -7.83
N LYS A 84 -14.08 15.01 -7.13
CA LYS A 84 -14.27 15.06 -5.66
C LYS A 84 -15.51 14.32 -5.21
N ASP A 85 -16.63 14.54 -5.87
CA ASP A 85 -17.89 13.87 -5.52
C ASP A 85 -17.78 12.35 -5.71
N VAL A 86 -17.06 11.91 -6.75
CA VAL A 86 -16.81 10.48 -7.00
C VAL A 86 -15.92 9.87 -5.93
N LEU A 87 -14.82 10.54 -5.56
CA LEU A 87 -13.87 10.04 -4.57
C LEU A 87 -14.47 10.01 -3.14
N GLU A 88 -15.36 10.91 -2.83
CA GLU A 88 -16.05 10.99 -1.52
C GLU A 88 -17.24 10.04 -1.41
N HIS A 89 -17.67 9.43 -2.52
CA HIS A 89 -18.85 8.57 -2.53
C HIS A 89 -18.54 7.14 -2.06
N GLY A 90 -18.86 6.82 -0.82
CA GLY A 90 -18.76 5.47 -0.25
C GLY A 90 -17.37 4.82 -0.45
N TRP A 91 -17.32 3.68 -1.08
CA TRP A 91 -16.08 2.93 -1.36
C TRP A 91 -15.36 3.36 -2.65
N CYS A 92 -15.95 4.25 -3.45
CA CYS A 92 -15.40 4.63 -4.75
C CYS A 92 -13.99 5.20 -4.64
N GLY A 93 -13.75 6.07 -3.68
CA GLY A 93 -12.43 6.66 -3.45
C GLY A 93 -11.36 5.62 -3.15
N LEU A 94 -11.66 4.64 -2.29
CA LEU A 94 -10.73 3.56 -1.95
C LEU A 94 -10.45 2.67 -3.16
N ILE A 95 -11.48 2.29 -3.90
CA ILE A 95 -11.34 1.42 -5.09
C ILE A 95 -10.50 2.12 -6.16
N LEU A 96 -10.82 3.37 -6.49
CA LEU A 96 -10.08 4.14 -7.50
C LEU A 96 -8.64 4.38 -7.07
N MET A 97 -8.40 4.66 -5.81
CA MET A 97 -7.05 4.82 -5.25
C MET A 97 -6.23 3.53 -5.39
N LEU A 98 -6.79 2.37 -5.03
CA LEU A 98 -6.11 1.08 -5.19
C LEU A 98 -5.79 0.77 -6.65
N MET A 99 -6.74 1.01 -7.57
CA MET A 99 -6.53 0.83 -9.01
C MET A 99 -5.44 1.74 -9.54
N TRP A 100 -5.44 3.01 -9.13
CA TRP A 100 -4.47 4.00 -9.58
C TRP A 100 -3.06 3.70 -9.05
N GLU A 101 -2.93 3.36 -7.76
CA GLU A 101 -1.63 3.01 -7.18
C GLU A 101 -1.07 1.71 -7.77
N HIS A 102 -1.92 0.72 -8.02
CA HIS A 102 -1.51 -0.51 -8.69
C HIS A 102 -1.03 -0.24 -10.13
N TRP A 103 -1.78 0.57 -10.89
CA TRP A 103 -1.37 0.98 -12.24
C TRP A 103 -0.05 1.76 -12.20
N ARG A 104 0.10 2.72 -11.30
CA ARG A 104 1.31 3.52 -11.14
C ARG A 104 2.53 2.63 -10.82
N ALA A 105 2.40 1.70 -9.90
CA ALA A 105 3.46 0.76 -9.54
C ALA A 105 3.89 -0.12 -10.73
N SER A 106 2.94 -0.48 -11.61
CA SER A 106 3.19 -1.32 -12.78
C SER A 106 3.83 -0.58 -13.95
N THR A 107 3.59 0.74 -14.06
CA THR A 107 3.95 1.50 -15.27
C THR A 107 5.09 2.49 -15.07
N GLN A 108 5.27 3.07 -13.88
CA GLN A 108 6.21 4.18 -13.66
C GLN A 108 7.53 3.77 -12.99
N GLY A 109 7.67 2.52 -12.53
CA GLY A 109 8.87 2.07 -11.83
C GLY A 109 9.16 2.84 -10.53
N GLU A 110 10.39 2.74 -10.03
CA GLU A 110 10.80 3.30 -8.73
C GLU A 110 11.08 4.82 -8.72
N THR A 111 10.81 5.54 -9.79
CA THR A 111 11.40 6.88 -10.04
C THR A 111 10.70 8.05 -9.34
N THR A 112 9.55 7.88 -8.71
CA THR A 112 8.78 9.01 -8.17
C THR A 112 8.25 8.78 -6.74
N GLY A 113 9.15 8.62 -5.80
CA GLY A 113 8.79 8.52 -4.38
C GLY A 113 8.26 7.14 -3.97
N MET A 114 7.76 7.03 -2.74
CA MET A 114 7.25 5.79 -2.18
C MET A 114 6.04 5.28 -2.97
N THR A 115 6.08 4.02 -3.37
CA THR A 115 4.98 3.32 -4.03
C THR A 115 4.62 2.06 -3.24
N TRP A 116 3.40 1.55 -3.40
CA TRP A 116 2.96 0.28 -2.81
C TRP A 116 3.23 -0.93 -3.73
N GLY A 117 4.12 -0.79 -4.72
CA GLY A 117 4.47 -1.88 -5.65
C GLY A 117 4.80 -3.20 -4.95
N PRO A 118 5.72 -3.22 -3.96
CA PRO A 118 6.06 -4.44 -3.23
C PRO A 118 4.89 -5.06 -2.45
N TYR A 119 3.93 -4.24 -1.98
CA TYR A 119 2.71 -4.73 -1.36
C TYR A 119 1.81 -5.46 -2.37
N PHE A 120 1.65 -4.94 -3.57
CA PHE A 120 0.85 -5.58 -4.62
C PHE A 120 1.53 -6.82 -5.21
N GLY A 121 2.85 -6.96 -5.06
CA GLY A 121 3.63 -8.09 -5.57
C GLY A 121 3.67 -9.31 -4.65
N ILE A 122 3.20 -9.18 -3.41
CA ILE A 122 3.28 -10.23 -2.40
C ILE A 122 2.15 -11.27 -2.50
#